data_7b0f90d6840d457fc5dffb40359ab23d
#
_entry.id   7b0f90d6840d457fc5dffb40359ab23d
#
_cell.length_a   1.000
_cell.length_b   1.000
_cell.length_c   1.000
_cell.angle_alpha   90.00
_cell.angle_beta   90.00
_cell.angle_gamma   90.00
#
_symmetry.space_group_name_H-M   'P 1'
#
loop_
_entity.id
_entity.type
_entity.pdbx_description
1 polymer ?
#
loop_
_entity_poly.entity_id
_entity_poly.type
_entity_poly.pdbx_seq_one_letter_code
_entity_poly.pdbx_strand_id
1 'polypeptide(L)'
;MTIRQFLLACFCCVTPCLTAQTSKIKLSEMNLSPIYQPYGTPASGKAVTGEPLQVAGTLFADGVGVQANSKIKISLQGKSSLFTCKIGINDQSVNYKDSHLVKIPLTDGTMLFYDQTNGRKQYVGTGKGNGEVEKGSVVFKITGDGKELYNSGIMRGGETARAISLPVEGIKILELEAESANDGLSGDHADWLEAVITYFEIRPSLVAPEYQGEIASMSKEVERSLQQKIGQLETICLPLPSPSYDWLICNQEAKAKVYQANQGKDIVLSNGLVSRVFRIFPNLATVDIQNLMTGENM
;
A
#
# COMPACT_ATOMS: atom_id res chain seq x y z
N MET A 1 -43.15 79.22 0.41
CA MET A 1 -42.49 78.45 -0.63
C MET A 1 -41.35 77.71 0.06
N THR A 2 -41.60 76.47 0.46
CA THR A 2 -40.73 75.71 1.34
C THR A 2 -40.00 74.57 0.52
N ILE A 3 -38.70 74.63 0.45
CA ILE A 3 -37.83 73.66 -0.26
C ILE A 3 -37.61 72.51 0.69
N ARG A 4 -38.13 71.31 0.36
CA ARG A 4 -37.80 70.05 1.02
C ARG A 4 -36.49 69.49 0.45
N GLN A 5 -35.46 69.46 1.27
CA GLN A 5 -34.21 68.72 1.00
C GLN A 5 -34.44 67.21 1.17
N PHE A 6 -34.27 66.43 0.07
CA PHE A 6 -34.17 64.96 0.10
C PHE A 6 -32.75 64.58 0.40
N LEU A 7 -32.49 64.06 1.60
CA LEU A 7 -31.22 63.38 1.93
C LEU A 7 -31.27 61.96 1.37
N LEU A 8 -30.50 61.70 0.32
CA LEU A 8 -30.29 60.34 -0.22
C LEU A 8 -29.17 59.68 0.63
N ALA A 9 -29.55 58.81 1.58
CA ALA A 9 -28.63 58.02 2.34
C ALA A 9 -28.12 56.85 1.44
N CYS A 10 -26.88 56.98 0.97
CA CYS A 10 -26.15 55.94 0.25
C CYS A 10 -25.73 54.86 1.27
N PHE A 11 -26.49 53.76 1.35
CA PHE A 11 -26.15 52.59 2.17
C PHE A 11 -25.09 51.79 1.41
N CYS A 12 -23.81 52.08 1.69
CA CYS A 12 -22.70 51.21 1.25
C CYS A 12 -22.84 49.89 2.00
N CYS A 13 -23.43 48.87 1.34
CA CYS A 13 -23.30 47.48 1.78
C CYS A 13 -21.83 47.06 1.71
N VAL A 14 -21.11 47.22 2.81
CA VAL A 14 -19.82 46.55 3.02
C VAL A 14 -20.15 45.08 3.29
N THR A 15 -20.18 44.27 2.24
CA THR A 15 -20.20 42.81 2.41
C THR A 15 -18.86 42.40 3.05
N PRO A 16 -18.87 41.82 4.27
CA PRO A 16 -17.65 41.29 4.81
C PRO A 16 -17.16 40.20 3.87
N CYS A 17 -15.98 40.40 3.27
CA CYS A 17 -15.27 39.34 2.57
C CYS A 17 -14.88 38.33 3.64
N LEU A 18 -15.68 37.28 3.81
CA LEU A 18 -15.32 36.13 4.66
C LEU A 18 -14.10 35.47 3.98
N THR A 19 -12.91 35.82 4.43
CA THR A 19 -11.73 35.04 4.06
C THR A 19 -11.86 33.67 4.71
N ALA A 20 -12.10 32.65 3.91
CA ALA A 20 -12.13 31.28 4.38
C ALA A 20 -10.80 30.99 5.10
N GLN A 21 -10.87 30.63 6.37
CA GLN A 21 -9.68 30.25 7.14
C GLN A 21 -9.08 28.99 6.52
N THR A 22 -7.84 29.09 6.04
CA THR A 22 -7.12 27.95 5.49
C THR A 22 -6.35 27.22 6.59
N SER A 23 -6.36 25.90 6.51
CA SER A 23 -5.59 25.00 7.36
C SER A 23 -4.65 24.16 6.51
N LYS A 24 -3.66 23.54 7.15
CA LYS A 24 -2.69 22.66 6.48
C LYS A 24 -2.71 21.28 7.13
N ILE A 25 -2.53 20.26 6.34
CA ILE A 25 -2.31 18.89 6.81
C ILE A 25 -1.18 18.26 6.04
N LYS A 26 -0.32 17.53 6.72
CA LYS A 26 0.74 16.75 6.12
C LYS A 26 0.24 15.37 5.75
N LEU A 27 0.75 14.81 4.66
CA LEU A 27 0.45 13.43 4.27
C LEU A 27 0.87 12.44 5.36
N SER A 28 2.00 12.68 6.02
CA SER A 28 2.54 11.88 7.12
C SER A 28 1.67 11.87 8.39
N GLU A 29 0.77 12.85 8.55
CA GLU A 29 -0.18 12.94 9.67
C GLU A 29 -1.51 12.22 9.40
N MET A 30 -1.69 11.68 8.20
CA MET A 30 -2.90 10.94 7.83
C MET A 30 -2.79 9.47 8.24
N ASN A 31 -3.93 8.78 8.31
CA ASN A 31 -3.92 7.32 8.43
C ASN A 31 -3.46 6.69 7.13
N LEU A 32 -2.26 6.11 7.11
CA LEU A 32 -1.64 5.55 5.91
C LEU A 32 -2.17 4.16 5.52
N SER A 33 -3.02 3.54 6.33
CA SER A 33 -3.53 2.18 6.08
C SER A 33 -4.25 1.97 4.73
N PRO A 34 -4.90 3.01 4.12
CA PRO A 34 -5.51 2.85 2.82
C PRO A 34 -4.53 2.85 1.64
N ILE A 35 -3.25 3.18 1.85
CA ILE A 35 -2.27 3.23 0.76
C ILE A 35 -2.03 1.83 0.22
N TYR A 36 -2.16 1.71 -1.11
CA TYR A 36 -1.80 0.47 -1.78
C TYR A 36 -0.32 0.48 -2.20
N GLN A 37 0.36 -0.63 -1.94
CA GLN A 37 1.67 -0.94 -2.50
C GLN A 37 1.90 -2.46 -2.51
N PRO A 38 2.70 -2.99 -3.45
CA PRO A 38 2.88 -4.43 -3.60
C PRO A 38 3.79 -5.03 -2.52
N TYR A 39 4.63 -4.23 -1.89
CA TYR A 39 5.62 -4.69 -0.92
C TYR A 39 5.82 -3.69 0.21
N GLY A 40 6.07 -4.21 1.42
CA GLY A 40 6.33 -3.40 2.62
C GLY A 40 5.08 -2.71 3.16
N THR A 41 5.28 -1.80 4.09
CA THR A 41 4.22 -0.96 4.69
C THR A 41 4.58 0.50 4.52
N PRO A 42 3.66 1.35 4.05
CA PRO A 42 3.90 2.79 3.97
C PRO A 42 4.32 3.33 5.32
N ALA A 43 5.38 4.13 5.35
CA ALA A 43 5.96 4.60 6.60
C ALA A 43 5.92 6.13 6.70
N SER A 44 5.38 6.64 7.81
CA SER A 44 5.38 8.07 8.14
C SER A 44 6.74 8.47 8.72
N GLY A 45 7.35 9.52 8.16
CA GLY A 45 8.65 10.04 8.59
C GLY A 45 9.83 9.12 8.33
N LYS A 46 9.62 8.06 7.54
CA LYS A 46 10.63 7.05 7.23
C LYS A 46 10.48 6.54 5.80
N ALA A 47 11.57 6.03 5.23
CA ALA A 47 11.52 5.25 4.02
C ALA A 47 10.76 3.93 4.22
N VAL A 48 10.33 3.29 3.15
CA VAL A 48 9.63 1.99 3.20
C VAL A 48 10.46 0.89 3.89
N THR A 49 11.76 1.04 3.92
CA THR A 49 12.71 0.16 4.63
C THR A 49 12.73 0.37 6.14
N GLY A 50 12.09 1.42 6.64
CA GLY A 50 12.12 1.83 8.06
C GLY A 50 13.26 2.77 8.44
N GLU A 51 14.13 3.07 7.48
CA GLU A 51 15.27 3.98 7.66
C GLU A 51 14.88 5.45 7.47
N PRO A 52 15.78 6.42 7.75
CA PRO A 52 15.50 7.82 7.50
C PRO A 52 15.17 8.14 6.04
N LEU A 53 14.32 9.13 5.82
CA LEU A 53 14.08 9.68 4.50
C LEU A 53 15.32 10.46 4.06
N GLN A 54 16.04 9.92 3.09
CA GLN A 54 17.26 10.53 2.54
C GLN A 54 17.27 10.43 1.02
N VAL A 55 17.44 11.57 0.33
CA VAL A 55 17.49 11.63 -1.12
C VAL A 55 18.71 12.46 -1.54
N ALA A 56 19.58 11.88 -2.35
CA ALA A 56 20.84 12.50 -2.82
C ALA A 56 21.67 13.10 -1.66
N GLY A 57 21.80 12.35 -0.55
CA GLY A 57 22.53 12.76 0.64
C GLY A 57 21.79 13.74 1.56
N THR A 58 20.63 14.26 1.15
CA THR A 58 19.84 15.18 1.95
C THR A 58 18.82 14.43 2.81
N LEU A 59 18.85 14.67 4.13
CA LEU A 59 17.89 14.12 5.07
C LEU A 59 16.61 14.98 5.11
N PHE A 60 15.47 14.31 5.20
CA PHE A 60 14.16 14.93 5.35
C PHE A 60 13.49 14.44 6.63
N ALA A 61 13.02 15.37 7.45
CA ALA A 61 12.37 15.06 8.72
C ALA A 61 10.90 14.60 8.53
N ASP A 62 10.29 14.90 7.39
CA ASP A 62 8.87 14.66 7.13
C ASP A 62 8.64 14.11 5.75
N GLY A 63 7.72 13.16 5.65
CA GLY A 63 7.33 12.53 4.39
C GLY A 63 6.74 11.16 4.59
N VAL A 64 6.44 10.50 3.47
CA VAL A 64 5.94 9.12 3.43
C VAL A 64 6.75 8.32 2.44
N GLY A 65 7.45 7.30 2.93
CA GLY A 65 8.16 6.34 2.10
C GLY A 65 7.23 5.23 1.62
N VAL A 66 7.29 4.92 0.32
CA VAL A 66 6.50 3.89 -0.33
C VAL A 66 7.36 3.07 -1.29
N GLN A 67 6.87 1.89 -1.66
CA GLN A 67 7.46 1.06 -2.72
C GLN A 67 6.66 1.28 -4.02
N ALA A 68 7.34 1.41 -5.17
CA ALA A 68 6.66 1.30 -6.45
C ALA A 68 6.17 -0.17 -6.65
N ASN A 69 5.02 -0.43 -7.22
CA ASN A 69 3.97 0.45 -7.72
C ASN A 69 2.99 0.80 -6.58
N SER A 70 3.03 2.02 -6.12
CA SER A 70 2.14 2.46 -5.04
C SER A 70 1.13 3.48 -5.54
N LYS A 71 -0.02 3.49 -4.86
CA LYS A 71 -1.10 4.44 -5.12
C LYS A 71 -1.64 5.00 -3.80
N ILE A 72 -1.63 6.32 -3.69
CA ILE A 72 -2.18 7.09 -2.58
C ILE A 72 -3.36 7.89 -3.12
N LYS A 73 -4.55 7.60 -2.64
CA LYS A 73 -5.77 8.30 -3.05
C LYS A 73 -6.27 9.18 -1.91
N ILE A 74 -6.42 10.47 -2.18
CA ILE A 74 -6.75 11.49 -1.18
C ILE A 74 -8.07 12.14 -1.56
N SER A 75 -9.05 12.07 -0.66
CA SER A 75 -10.31 12.79 -0.79
C SER A 75 -10.13 14.24 -0.34
N LEU A 76 -10.18 15.17 -1.30
CA LEU A 76 -10.13 16.61 -1.08
C LEU A 76 -11.51 17.24 -1.02
N GLN A 77 -12.54 16.56 -1.55
CA GLN A 77 -13.93 16.99 -1.60
C GLN A 77 -14.14 18.37 -2.25
N GLY A 78 -13.20 18.82 -3.10
CA GLY A 78 -13.21 20.15 -3.70
C GLY A 78 -12.91 21.30 -2.72
N LYS A 79 -12.43 20.98 -1.51
CA LYS A 79 -12.21 21.93 -0.40
C LYS A 79 -10.71 22.12 -0.08
N SER A 80 -9.87 22.01 -1.08
CA SER A 80 -8.42 22.25 -0.98
C SER A 80 -7.97 23.22 -2.07
N SER A 81 -6.96 24.01 -1.79
CA SER A 81 -6.44 25.02 -2.72
C SER A 81 -5.08 24.68 -3.29
N LEU A 82 -4.20 24.05 -2.49
CA LEU A 82 -2.82 23.83 -2.88
C LEU A 82 -2.31 22.49 -2.34
N PHE A 83 -1.60 21.75 -3.19
CA PHE A 83 -0.78 20.61 -2.81
C PHE A 83 0.68 20.93 -3.10
N THR A 84 1.55 20.74 -2.10
CA THR A 84 3.00 20.89 -2.25
C THR A 84 3.70 19.65 -1.74
N CYS A 85 4.75 19.21 -2.43
CA CYS A 85 5.63 18.15 -1.95
C CYS A 85 7.01 18.25 -2.60
N LYS A 86 7.93 17.42 -2.14
CA LYS A 86 9.12 17.02 -2.91
C LYS A 86 9.02 15.53 -3.18
N ILE A 87 9.59 15.09 -4.29
CA ILE A 87 9.66 13.68 -4.68
C ILE A 87 11.10 13.27 -4.88
N GLY A 88 11.41 12.04 -4.56
CA GLY A 88 12.74 11.47 -4.79
C GLY A 88 12.80 9.99 -4.52
N ILE A 89 13.89 9.38 -4.96
CA ILE A 89 14.19 7.98 -4.67
C ILE A 89 15.12 7.94 -3.47
N ASN A 90 14.77 7.13 -2.47
CA ASN A 90 15.54 7.02 -1.25
C ASN A 90 16.96 6.50 -1.51
N ASP A 91 17.95 7.09 -0.87
CA ASP A 91 19.37 6.70 -1.03
C ASP A 91 19.68 5.28 -0.56
N GLN A 92 18.81 4.72 0.24
CA GLN A 92 18.88 3.34 0.70
C GLN A 92 18.38 2.30 -0.34
N SER A 93 18.08 2.73 -1.55
CA SER A 93 18.18 1.86 -2.70
C SER A 93 19.64 1.42 -2.81
N VAL A 94 19.94 0.33 -2.16
CA VAL A 94 21.23 -0.15 -1.65
C VAL A 94 22.35 -0.01 -2.65
N ASN A 95 23.39 0.67 -2.24
CA ASN A 95 24.65 0.70 -2.94
C ASN A 95 25.38 -0.62 -2.64
N TYR A 96 25.11 -1.68 -3.43
CA TYR A 96 25.71 -3.02 -3.25
C TYR A 96 27.21 -3.09 -3.51
N LYS A 97 27.90 -1.96 -3.58
CA LYS A 97 29.36 -1.92 -3.61
C LYS A 97 30.00 -2.24 -2.26
N ASP A 98 29.20 -2.38 -1.19
CA ASP A 98 29.71 -2.69 0.13
C ASP A 98 30.15 -4.14 0.25
N SER A 99 31.36 -4.32 0.71
CA SER A 99 32.05 -5.60 0.91
C SER A 99 31.38 -6.55 1.92
N HIS A 100 30.30 -6.13 2.55
CA HIS A 100 29.57 -6.88 3.58
C HIS A 100 28.40 -7.70 3.05
N LEU A 101 28.12 -7.61 1.73
CA LEU A 101 27.02 -8.32 1.12
C LEU A 101 27.45 -9.67 0.56
N VAL A 102 26.85 -10.73 1.07
CA VAL A 102 26.99 -12.08 0.48
C VAL A 102 25.95 -12.23 -0.62
N LYS A 103 26.44 -12.59 -1.81
CA LYS A 103 25.60 -12.90 -2.98
C LYS A 103 25.31 -14.39 -3.00
N ILE A 104 24.05 -14.77 -2.95
CA ILE A 104 23.61 -16.16 -3.00
C ILE A 104 22.76 -16.34 -4.28
N PRO A 105 23.27 -17.08 -5.28
CA PRO A 105 22.48 -17.38 -6.47
C PRO A 105 21.31 -18.31 -6.08
N LEU A 106 20.11 -18.01 -6.58
CA LEU A 106 18.92 -18.84 -6.42
C LEU A 106 18.68 -19.67 -7.67
N THR A 107 17.93 -20.75 -7.52
CA THR A 107 17.67 -21.74 -8.58
C THR A 107 16.84 -21.20 -9.73
N ASP A 108 16.14 -20.10 -9.53
CA ASP A 108 15.34 -19.41 -10.55
C ASP A 108 16.12 -18.36 -11.35
N GLY A 109 17.43 -18.24 -11.10
CA GLY A 109 18.31 -17.27 -11.75
C GLY A 109 18.29 -15.89 -11.10
N THR A 110 17.60 -15.71 -9.99
CA THR A 110 17.66 -14.51 -9.17
C THR A 110 18.83 -14.55 -8.20
N MET A 111 19.22 -13.41 -7.68
CA MET A 111 20.26 -13.28 -6.66
C MET A 111 19.65 -12.82 -5.35
N LEU A 112 19.95 -13.53 -4.27
CA LEU A 112 19.70 -13.08 -2.91
C LEU A 112 20.94 -12.37 -2.38
N PHE A 113 20.75 -11.15 -1.90
CA PHE A 113 21.79 -10.42 -1.18
C PHE A 113 21.50 -10.49 0.30
N TYR A 114 22.49 -10.89 1.06
CA TYR A 114 22.43 -10.98 2.51
C TYR A 114 23.46 -10.03 3.09
N ASP A 115 22.98 -9.02 3.83
CA ASP A 115 23.85 -8.11 4.57
C ASP A 115 24.24 -8.77 5.91
N GLN A 116 25.52 -9.11 6.03
CA GLN A 116 26.05 -9.77 7.23
C GLN A 116 26.05 -8.85 8.46
N THR A 117 26.03 -7.52 8.27
CA THR A 117 26.13 -6.58 9.39
C THR A 117 24.81 -6.41 10.13
N ASN A 118 23.67 -6.48 9.42
CA ASN A 118 22.34 -6.25 10.00
C ASN A 118 21.37 -7.43 9.83
N GLY A 119 21.82 -8.53 9.21
CA GLY A 119 20.98 -9.72 9.00
C GLY A 119 19.84 -9.53 7.99
N ARG A 120 19.85 -8.46 7.21
CA ARG A 120 18.79 -8.17 6.25
C ARG A 120 18.98 -8.98 4.97
N LYS A 121 17.87 -9.52 4.46
CA LYS A 121 17.80 -10.23 3.18
C LYS A 121 17.14 -9.33 2.15
N GLN A 122 17.76 -9.16 1.01
CA GLN A 122 17.19 -8.44 -0.12
C GLN A 122 17.21 -9.32 -1.36
N TYR A 123 16.10 -9.34 -2.08
CA TYR A 123 15.98 -10.05 -3.36
C TYR A 123 16.22 -9.07 -4.49
N VAL A 124 17.10 -9.42 -5.38
CA VAL A 124 17.36 -8.66 -6.60
C VAL A 124 16.95 -9.52 -7.78
N GLY A 125 16.17 -8.97 -8.68
CA GLY A 125 15.71 -9.68 -9.87
C GLY A 125 16.86 -10.13 -10.77
N THR A 126 16.55 -10.84 -11.86
CA THR A 126 17.48 -11.40 -12.84
C THR A 126 18.31 -10.33 -13.55
N GLY A 127 19.16 -9.64 -12.81
CA GLY A 127 20.12 -8.72 -13.40
C GLY A 127 21.20 -9.48 -14.15
N LYS A 128 21.16 -9.49 -15.47
CA LYS A 128 22.35 -9.74 -16.31
C LYS A 128 23.33 -8.57 -16.19
N GLY A 129 23.58 -8.10 -14.98
CA GLY A 129 24.46 -6.98 -14.73
C GLY A 129 25.83 -7.46 -14.27
N ASN A 130 26.90 -6.90 -14.79
CA ASN A 130 28.30 -7.10 -14.44
C ASN A 130 28.63 -6.63 -13.00
N GLY A 131 27.73 -6.84 -12.04
CA GLY A 131 27.94 -6.45 -10.63
C GLY A 131 27.64 -4.99 -10.30
N GLU A 132 27.21 -4.18 -11.27
CA GLU A 132 26.65 -2.86 -11.00
C GLU A 132 25.16 -3.02 -10.67
N VAL A 133 24.80 -2.77 -9.44
CA VAL A 133 23.38 -2.70 -9.05
C VAL A 133 22.83 -1.42 -9.62
N GLU A 134 21.86 -1.57 -10.52
CA GLU A 134 21.11 -0.41 -11.01
C GLU A 134 20.39 0.24 -9.84
N LYS A 135 20.57 1.53 -9.69
CA LYS A 135 19.81 2.33 -8.71
C LYS A 135 18.35 2.29 -9.12
N GLY A 136 17.45 2.14 -8.15
CA GLY A 136 16.02 2.15 -8.41
C GLY A 136 15.58 3.30 -9.31
N SER A 137 14.54 3.07 -10.08
CA SER A 137 14.00 4.06 -11.02
C SER A 137 12.48 4.12 -10.90
N VAL A 138 11.94 5.34 -10.67
CA VAL A 138 10.53 5.57 -10.39
C VAL A 138 9.98 6.70 -11.26
N VAL A 139 8.75 6.54 -11.73
CA VAL A 139 7.96 7.61 -12.33
C VAL A 139 6.91 8.04 -11.31
N PHE A 140 6.98 9.31 -10.88
CA PHE A 140 5.96 9.88 -10.01
C PHE A 140 4.89 10.57 -10.85
N LYS A 141 3.63 10.20 -10.62
CA LYS A 141 2.47 10.81 -11.26
C LYS A 141 1.52 11.39 -10.24
N ILE A 142 0.92 12.51 -10.58
CA ILE A 142 -0.13 13.13 -9.76
C ILE A 142 -1.31 13.40 -10.68
N THR A 143 -2.49 12.87 -10.31
CA THR A 143 -3.74 13.10 -11.04
C THR A 143 -4.78 13.74 -10.13
N GLY A 144 -5.63 14.58 -10.71
CA GLY A 144 -6.78 15.18 -10.04
C GLY A 144 -8.05 14.84 -10.80
N ASP A 145 -8.99 14.15 -10.15
CA ASP A 145 -10.24 13.67 -10.76
C ASP A 145 -9.98 12.92 -12.09
N GLY A 146 -8.90 12.11 -12.13
CA GLY A 146 -8.49 11.32 -13.30
C GLY A 146 -7.72 12.09 -14.38
N LYS A 147 -7.47 13.39 -14.22
CA LYS A 147 -6.67 14.18 -15.14
C LYS A 147 -5.23 14.29 -14.63
N GLU A 148 -4.24 14.02 -15.48
CA GLU A 148 -2.84 14.20 -15.13
C GLU A 148 -2.52 15.68 -14.84
N LEU A 149 -1.98 15.95 -13.65
CA LEU A 149 -1.52 17.26 -13.20
C LEU A 149 0.01 17.36 -13.26
N TYR A 150 0.69 16.23 -13.04
CA TYR A 150 2.14 16.17 -13.03
C TYR A 150 2.63 14.77 -13.36
N ASN A 151 3.75 14.72 -14.09
CA ASN A 151 4.49 13.51 -14.41
C ASN A 151 5.98 13.81 -14.35
N SER A 152 6.73 13.10 -13.52
CA SER A 152 8.17 13.35 -13.35
C SER A 152 9.02 12.89 -14.54
N GLY A 153 8.48 12.01 -15.40
CA GLY A 153 9.31 11.12 -16.17
C GLY A 153 10.11 10.19 -15.25
N ILE A 154 11.04 9.45 -15.82
CA ILE A 154 11.87 8.54 -15.03
C ILE A 154 12.83 9.35 -14.15
N MET A 155 12.72 9.13 -12.83
CA MET A 155 13.72 9.57 -11.85
C MET A 155 14.57 8.37 -11.43
N ARG A 156 15.87 8.61 -11.18
CA ARG A 156 16.82 7.58 -10.78
C ARG A 156 17.38 7.86 -9.39
N GLY A 157 17.72 6.80 -8.66
CA GLY A 157 18.39 6.93 -7.37
C GLY A 157 19.65 7.77 -7.46
N GLY A 158 19.83 8.70 -6.51
CA GLY A 158 20.91 9.67 -6.47
C GLY A 158 20.61 10.99 -7.17
N GLU A 159 19.46 11.15 -7.86
CA GLU A 159 18.97 12.45 -8.29
C GLU A 159 18.45 13.25 -7.09
N THR A 160 18.64 14.56 -7.13
CA THR A 160 18.14 15.48 -6.11
C THR A 160 16.61 15.48 -6.07
N ALA A 161 16.04 15.65 -4.88
CA ALA A 161 14.59 15.74 -4.72
C ALA A 161 14.02 16.92 -5.55
N ARG A 162 12.91 16.67 -6.25
CA ARG A 162 12.20 17.67 -7.06
C ARG A 162 11.02 18.24 -6.30
N ALA A 163 10.94 19.56 -6.22
CA ALA A 163 9.82 20.26 -5.60
C ALA A 163 8.64 20.38 -6.57
N ILE A 164 7.44 20.16 -6.05
CA ILE A 164 6.18 20.22 -6.78
C ILE A 164 5.23 21.14 -6.01
N SER A 165 4.51 21.98 -6.75
CA SER A 165 3.47 22.85 -6.22
C SER A 165 2.33 22.90 -7.22
N LEU A 166 1.16 22.38 -6.85
CA LEU A 166 0.01 22.22 -7.73
C LEU A 166 -1.23 22.87 -7.12
N PRO A 167 -1.91 23.76 -7.85
CA PRO A 167 -3.26 24.19 -7.47
C PRO A 167 -4.21 22.99 -7.58
N VAL A 168 -5.01 22.77 -6.53
CA VAL A 168 -5.96 21.64 -6.45
C VAL A 168 -7.38 22.11 -6.15
N GLU A 169 -7.69 23.36 -6.50
CA GLU A 169 -9.01 23.94 -6.31
C GLU A 169 -10.07 23.18 -7.09
N GLY A 170 -11.17 22.83 -6.42
CA GLY A 170 -12.28 22.11 -7.02
C GLY A 170 -12.03 20.61 -7.21
N ILE A 171 -10.81 20.11 -7.08
CA ILE A 171 -10.49 18.68 -7.20
C ILE A 171 -11.08 17.92 -6.03
N LYS A 172 -11.81 16.86 -6.33
CA LYS A 172 -12.45 16.00 -5.32
C LYS A 172 -11.50 14.89 -4.86
N ILE A 173 -10.80 14.28 -5.81
CA ILE A 173 -9.86 13.18 -5.57
C ILE A 173 -8.50 13.53 -6.17
N LEU A 174 -7.48 13.52 -5.32
CA LEU A 174 -6.08 13.62 -5.72
C LEU A 174 -5.44 12.25 -5.60
N GLU A 175 -4.79 11.77 -6.65
CA GLU A 175 -4.07 10.49 -6.62
C GLU A 175 -2.58 10.75 -6.83
N LEU A 176 -1.75 10.15 -5.97
CA LEU A 176 -0.30 10.17 -6.05
C LEU A 176 0.15 8.75 -6.36
N GLU A 177 0.86 8.57 -7.44
CA GLU A 177 1.34 7.27 -7.90
C GLU A 177 2.86 7.28 -8.01
N ALA A 178 3.49 6.22 -7.54
CA ALA A 178 4.89 5.94 -7.81
C ALA A 178 4.95 4.62 -8.57
N GLU A 179 5.29 4.68 -9.86
CA GLU A 179 5.36 3.53 -10.76
C GLU A 179 6.81 3.16 -11.03
N SER A 180 7.10 1.86 -11.20
CA SER A 180 8.41 1.42 -11.67
C SER A 180 8.63 1.87 -13.12
N ALA A 181 9.88 2.10 -13.50
CA ALA A 181 10.23 2.52 -14.87
C ALA A 181 10.33 1.35 -15.87
N ASN A 182 9.65 0.22 -15.60
CA ASN A 182 9.66 -1.02 -16.39
C ASN A 182 11.00 -1.79 -16.38
N ASP A 183 11.85 -1.56 -15.39
CA ASP A 183 13.13 -2.25 -15.19
C ASP A 183 13.12 -3.16 -13.94
N GLY A 184 11.96 -3.39 -13.37
CA GLY A 184 11.74 -4.20 -12.18
C GLY A 184 11.23 -3.37 -11.02
N LEU A 185 11.16 -3.95 -9.83
CA LEU A 185 10.71 -3.29 -8.59
C LEU A 185 11.85 -3.17 -7.57
N SER A 186 13.03 -3.65 -7.91
CA SER A 186 14.14 -3.70 -6.96
C SER A 186 14.73 -2.31 -6.75
N GLY A 187 14.74 -1.87 -5.50
CA GLY A 187 15.29 -0.56 -5.15
C GLY A 187 14.38 0.63 -5.47
N ASP A 188 13.16 0.41 -5.95
CA ASP A 188 12.21 1.47 -6.30
C ASP A 188 11.53 2.04 -5.05
N HIS A 189 12.36 2.51 -4.11
CA HIS A 189 11.91 3.14 -2.87
C HIS A 189 11.61 4.61 -3.14
N ALA A 190 10.33 4.94 -3.22
CA ALA A 190 9.84 6.27 -3.54
C ALA A 190 9.45 7.03 -2.28
N ASP A 191 9.88 8.28 -2.20
CA ASP A 191 9.58 9.14 -1.07
C ASP A 191 8.74 10.35 -1.50
N TRP A 192 7.59 10.53 -0.87
CA TRP A 192 6.77 11.74 -0.91
C TRP A 192 7.16 12.62 0.28
N LEU A 193 8.08 13.55 0.05
CA LEU A 193 8.73 14.35 1.09
C LEU A 193 7.99 15.66 1.31
N GLU A 194 7.86 16.08 2.57
CA GLU A 194 7.25 17.37 2.95
C GLU A 194 5.90 17.61 2.25
N ALA A 195 5.12 16.55 2.07
CA ALA A 195 3.85 16.61 1.35
C ALA A 195 2.76 17.27 2.20
N VAL A 196 2.26 18.42 1.76
CA VAL A 196 1.30 19.26 2.49
C VAL A 196 0.13 19.64 1.60
N ILE A 197 -1.07 19.54 2.15
CA ILE A 197 -2.31 20.00 1.53
C ILE A 197 -2.83 21.20 2.30
N THR A 198 -3.05 22.30 1.60
CA THR A 198 -3.76 23.48 2.13
C THR A 198 -5.25 23.34 1.81
N TYR A 199 -6.09 23.38 2.84
CA TYR A 199 -7.52 23.12 2.70
C TYR A 199 -8.35 24.12 3.52
N PHE A 200 -9.65 24.15 3.25
CA PHE A 200 -10.65 24.94 3.97
C PHE A 200 -11.90 24.08 4.24
N GLU A 201 -12.58 24.34 5.35
CA GLU A 201 -13.81 23.65 5.80
C GLU A 201 -13.66 22.15 6.05
N ILE A 202 -13.24 21.35 5.07
CA ILE A 202 -13.21 19.89 5.17
C ILE A 202 -11.77 19.38 5.14
N ARG A 203 -11.38 18.68 6.20
CA ARG A 203 -10.05 18.08 6.30
C ARG A 203 -9.89 16.93 5.31
N PRO A 204 -8.84 16.93 4.47
CA PRO A 204 -8.54 15.82 3.58
C PRO A 204 -8.29 14.51 4.32
N SER A 205 -8.63 13.39 3.69
CA SER A 205 -8.40 12.06 4.24
C SER A 205 -7.98 11.07 3.14
N LEU A 206 -7.21 10.05 3.52
CA LEU A 206 -6.90 8.97 2.60
C LEU A 206 -8.12 8.06 2.44
N VAL A 207 -8.31 7.59 1.21
CA VAL A 207 -9.34 6.61 0.86
C VAL A 207 -8.69 5.43 0.16
N ALA A 208 -9.23 4.24 0.36
CA ALA A 208 -8.72 3.07 -0.34
C ALA A 208 -8.88 3.27 -1.87
N PRO A 209 -7.87 2.93 -2.67
CA PRO A 209 -8.03 2.90 -4.11
C PRO A 209 -9.17 1.95 -4.47
N GLU A 210 -10.11 2.43 -5.29
CA GLU A 210 -11.08 1.52 -5.88
C GLU A 210 -10.35 0.71 -6.95
N TYR A 211 -10.18 -0.57 -6.69
CA TYR A 211 -9.71 -1.50 -7.70
C TYR A 211 -10.82 -1.71 -8.74
N GLN A 212 -10.86 -0.80 -9.71
CA GLN A 212 -11.79 -0.94 -10.84
C GLN A 212 -11.05 -1.57 -12.02
N GLY A 213 -11.57 -2.69 -12.49
CA GLY A 213 -11.28 -3.24 -13.80
C GLY A 213 -10.73 -4.67 -13.75
N GLU A 214 -9.45 -4.87 -13.95
CA GLU A 214 -8.89 -6.21 -14.18
C GLU A 214 -8.93 -7.13 -12.95
N ILE A 215 -8.70 -6.60 -11.74
CA ILE A 215 -8.76 -7.41 -10.52
C ILE A 215 -10.20 -7.81 -10.19
N ALA A 216 -11.19 -6.95 -10.45
CA ALA A 216 -12.59 -7.30 -10.22
C ALA A 216 -13.09 -8.36 -11.22
N SER A 217 -12.64 -8.33 -12.47
CA SER A 217 -12.95 -9.36 -13.46
C SER A 217 -12.15 -10.64 -13.23
N MET A 218 -10.86 -10.53 -12.94
CA MET A 218 -10.02 -11.67 -12.53
C MET A 218 -10.51 -12.27 -11.21
N SER A 219 -10.96 -11.47 -10.25
CA SER A 219 -11.50 -12.00 -9.01
C SER A 219 -12.77 -12.82 -9.22
N LYS A 220 -13.67 -12.42 -10.11
CA LYS A 220 -14.89 -13.20 -10.42
C LYS A 220 -14.59 -14.51 -11.16
N GLU A 221 -13.61 -14.51 -12.05
CA GLU A 221 -13.19 -15.71 -12.76
C GLU A 221 -12.42 -16.65 -11.82
N VAL A 222 -11.52 -16.10 -11.03
CA VAL A 222 -10.81 -16.82 -9.97
C VAL A 222 -11.80 -17.36 -8.94
N GLU A 223 -12.77 -16.55 -8.53
CA GLU A 223 -13.83 -16.95 -7.60
C GLU A 223 -14.65 -18.13 -8.16
N ARG A 224 -15.10 -18.06 -9.42
CA ARG A 224 -15.82 -19.16 -10.09
C ARG A 224 -14.97 -20.41 -10.17
N SER A 225 -13.71 -20.29 -10.60
CA SER A 225 -12.78 -21.42 -10.68
C SER A 225 -12.52 -22.03 -9.31
N LEU A 226 -12.38 -21.21 -8.30
CA LEU A 226 -12.17 -21.64 -6.92
C LEU A 226 -13.42 -22.33 -6.35
N GLN A 227 -14.62 -21.76 -6.56
CA GLN A 227 -15.89 -22.38 -6.17
C GLN A 227 -16.11 -23.73 -6.86
N GLN A 228 -15.77 -23.83 -8.15
CA GLN A 228 -15.84 -25.08 -8.87
C GLN A 228 -14.90 -26.14 -8.30
N LYS A 229 -13.66 -25.77 -7.95
CA LYS A 229 -12.69 -26.68 -7.31
C LYS A 229 -13.13 -27.07 -5.91
N ILE A 230 -13.64 -26.13 -5.12
CA ILE A 230 -14.17 -26.39 -3.77
C ILE A 230 -15.35 -27.35 -3.85
N GLY A 231 -16.25 -27.16 -4.81
CA GLY A 231 -17.40 -28.05 -5.02
C GLY A 231 -17.04 -29.51 -5.35
N GLN A 232 -15.79 -29.77 -5.77
CA GLN A 232 -15.27 -31.13 -6.02
C GLN A 232 -14.70 -31.78 -4.75
N LEU A 233 -14.51 -31.03 -3.67
CA LEU A 233 -13.98 -31.55 -2.42
C LEU A 233 -15.07 -32.32 -1.65
N GLU A 234 -14.64 -33.33 -0.90
CA GLU A 234 -15.50 -34.05 0.03
C GLU A 234 -16.07 -33.06 1.08
N THR A 235 -17.36 -33.17 1.35
CA THR A 235 -18.03 -32.29 2.34
C THR A 235 -17.87 -32.88 3.73
N ILE A 236 -17.51 -32.00 4.68
CA ILE A 236 -17.39 -32.39 6.10
C ILE A 236 -18.24 -31.46 6.98
N CYS A 237 -18.78 -32.02 8.07
CA CYS A 237 -19.50 -31.23 9.07
C CYS A 237 -18.56 -30.77 10.20
N LEU A 238 -18.68 -29.52 10.58
CA LEU A 238 -17.97 -28.96 11.74
C LEU A 238 -18.89 -28.91 12.99
N PRO A 239 -18.34 -29.07 14.20
CA PRO A 239 -16.94 -29.36 14.52
C PRO A 239 -16.56 -30.82 14.19
N LEU A 240 -15.26 -31.04 13.95
CA LEU A 240 -14.75 -32.39 13.71
C LEU A 240 -14.75 -33.19 15.03
N PRO A 241 -15.09 -34.49 14.95
CA PRO A 241 -15.03 -35.33 16.17
C PRO A 241 -13.57 -35.59 16.57
N SER A 242 -13.35 -35.72 17.85
CA SER A 242 -12.08 -36.21 18.39
C SER A 242 -11.82 -37.66 17.93
N PRO A 243 -10.56 -38.03 17.63
CA PRO A 243 -10.24 -39.39 17.25
C PRO A 243 -10.58 -40.36 18.40
N SER A 244 -11.14 -41.50 18.05
CA SER A 244 -11.53 -42.55 19.00
C SER A 244 -10.38 -43.45 19.43
N TYR A 245 -9.15 -43.17 19.00
CA TYR A 245 -7.94 -43.96 19.29
C TYR A 245 -6.87 -43.09 19.95
N ASP A 246 -6.03 -43.75 20.75
CA ASP A 246 -4.85 -43.09 21.33
C ASP A 246 -3.75 -43.02 20.23
N TRP A 247 -3.52 -41.82 19.73
CA TRP A 247 -2.55 -41.54 18.67
C TRP A 247 -1.10 -41.83 19.09
N LEU A 248 -0.79 -41.85 20.39
CA LEU A 248 0.56 -42.17 20.91
C LEU A 248 0.83 -43.67 20.82
N ILE A 249 -0.22 -44.51 20.89
CA ILE A 249 -0.10 -45.96 20.95
C ILE A 249 -0.40 -46.57 19.58
N CYS A 250 -1.37 -46.01 18.84
CA CYS A 250 -1.77 -46.48 17.54
C CYS A 250 -0.92 -45.86 16.43
N ASN A 251 -0.10 -46.69 15.78
CA ASN A 251 0.70 -46.28 14.63
C ASN A 251 -0.21 -46.14 13.38
N GLN A 252 -1.04 -45.12 13.35
CA GLN A 252 -1.86 -44.76 12.17
C GLN A 252 -1.16 -43.65 11.39
N GLU A 253 -1.04 -43.85 10.08
CA GLU A 253 -0.55 -42.78 9.19
C GLU A 253 -1.57 -41.64 9.16
N ALA A 254 -1.26 -40.54 9.81
CA ALA A 254 -2.05 -39.30 9.77
C ALA A 254 -1.86 -38.63 8.40
N LYS A 255 -2.74 -38.91 7.44
CA LYS A 255 -2.71 -38.29 6.11
C LYS A 255 -3.56 -37.01 6.10
N ALA A 256 -2.94 -35.91 5.71
CA ALA A 256 -3.68 -34.68 5.55
C ALA A 256 -4.64 -34.77 4.34
N LYS A 257 -5.87 -34.34 4.58
CA LYS A 257 -6.91 -34.22 3.55
C LYS A 257 -7.50 -32.83 3.55
N VAL A 258 -8.07 -32.46 2.41
CA VAL A 258 -8.75 -31.17 2.20
C VAL A 258 -10.23 -31.46 2.00
N TYR A 259 -11.08 -30.74 2.73
CA TYR A 259 -12.52 -30.85 2.67
C TYR A 259 -13.16 -29.49 2.45
N GLN A 260 -14.40 -29.48 1.98
CA GLN A 260 -15.26 -28.32 2.03
C GLN A 260 -16.22 -28.39 3.24
N ALA A 261 -16.54 -27.24 3.80
CA ALA A 261 -17.54 -27.10 4.85
C ALA A 261 -18.38 -25.83 4.63
N ASN A 262 -19.44 -25.69 5.41
CA ASN A 262 -20.30 -24.51 5.40
C ASN A 262 -20.78 -24.11 3.99
N GLN A 263 -21.27 -25.11 3.22
CA GLN A 263 -21.77 -24.93 1.84
C GLN A 263 -20.72 -24.34 0.87
N GLY A 264 -19.46 -24.77 0.99
CA GLY A 264 -18.37 -24.31 0.14
C GLY A 264 -17.78 -22.94 0.52
N LYS A 265 -18.19 -22.36 1.62
CA LYS A 265 -17.62 -21.11 2.13
C LYS A 265 -16.29 -21.32 2.85
N ASP A 266 -16.08 -22.50 3.39
CA ASP A 266 -14.92 -22.85 4.20
C ASP A 266 -14.18 -24.07 3.60
N ILE A 267 -12.85 -24.03 3.65
CA ILE A 267 -11.96 -25.17 3.35
C ILE A 267 -11.38 -25.64 4.69
N VAL A 268 -11.43 -26.94 4.91
CA VAL A 268 -10.89 -27.60 6.09
C VAL A 268 -9.69 -28.44 5.70
N LEU A 269 -8.54 -28.15 6.31
CA LEU A 269 -7.37 -29.03 6.27
C LEU A 269 -7.36 -29.84 7.56
N SER A 270 -7.35 -31.16 7.44
CA SER A 270 -7.26 -32.03 8.61
C SER A 270 -6.46 -33.28 8.31
N ASN A 271 -5.67 -33.71 9.29
CA ASN A 271 -5.00 -35.00 9.30
C ASN A 271 -5.62 -35.98 10.33
N GLY A 272 -6.78 -35.62 10.90
CA GLY A 272 -7.43 -36.38 11.97
C GLY A 272 -6.92 -36.08 13.39
N LEU A 273 -5.80 -35.38 13.53
CA LEU A 273 -5.22 -34.99 14.82
C LEU A 273 -5.35 -33.47 15.05
N VAL A 274 -5.18 -32.71 14.00
CA VAL A 274 -5.32 -31.25 13.97
C VAL A 274 -6.19 -30.87 12.78
N SER A 275 -7.02 -29.87 12.95
CA SER A 275 -7.76 -29.24 11.86
C SER A 275 -7.52 -27.74 11.82
N ARG A 276 -7.56 -27.20 10.60
CA ARG A 276 -7.53 -25.76 10.35
C ARG A 276 -8.60 -25.40 9.34
N VAL A 277 -9.43 -24.45 9.69
CA VAL A 277 -10.53 -23.96 8.86
C VAL A 277 -10.18 -22.60 8.27
N PHE A 278 -10.29 -22.51 6.95
CA PHE A 278 -10.09 -21.26 6.22
C PHE A 278 -11.41 -20.81 5.63
N ARG A 279 -11.83 -19.61 5.95
CA ARG A 279 -12.92 -18.92 5.24
C ARG A 279 -12.38 -18.29 3.98
N ILE A 280 -12.97 -18.65 2.84
CA ILE A 280 -12.43 -18.26 1.53
C ILE A 280 -12.85 -16.86 1.14
N PHE A 281 -14.11 -16.49 1.40
CA PHE A 281 -14.67 -15.21 0.98
C PHE A 281 -15.12 -14.37 2.18
N PRO A 282 -14.99 -13.03 2.07
CA PRO A 282 -14.43 -12.22 0.97
C PRO A 282 -12.90 -12.22 0.94
N ASN A 283 -12.22 -12.51 2.04
CA ASN A 283 -10.76 -12.51 2.17
C ASN A 283 -10.33 -13.80 2.86
N LEU A 284 -9.44 -14.56 2.24
CA LEU A 284 -8.92 -15.79 2.82
C LEU A 284 -8.39 -15.56 4.24
N ALA A 285 -9.05 -16.17 5.21
CA ALA A 285 -8.68 -16.04 6.63
C ALA A 285 -8.78 -17.38 7.34
N THR A 286 -7.86 -17.66 8.26
CA THR A 286 -8.04 -18.73 9.23
C THR A 286 -9.11 -18.30 10.21
N VAL A 287 -10.15 -19.11 10.34
CA VAL A 287 -11.28 -18.86 11.26
C VAL A 287 -11.31 -19.83 12.42
N ASP A 288 -10.60 -20.96 12.32
CA ASP A 288 -10.51 -21.94 13.39
C ASP A 288 -9.24 -22.79 13.24
N ILE A 289 -8.61 -23.12 14.38
CA ILE A 289 -7.54 -24.12 14.48
C ILE A 289 -7.84 -24.96 15.70
N GLN A 290 -8.04 -26.25 15.51
CA GLN A 290 -8.45 -27.15 16.58
C GLN A 290 -7.45 -28.29 16.73
N ASN A 291 -7.04 -28.56 17.96
CA ASN A 291 -6.38 -29.79 18.34
C ASN A 291 -7.47 -30.84 18.60
N LEU A 292 -7.65 -31.77 17.67
CA LEU A 292 -8.72 -32.77 17.75
C LEU A 292 -8.48 -33.82 18.87
N MET A 293 -7.24 -33.97 19.32
CA MET A 293 -6.88 -34.90 20.38
C MET A 293 -7.31 -34.39 21.77
N THR A 294 -7.15 -33.06 22.01
CA THR A 294 -7.51 -32.46 23.30
C THR A 294 -8.87 -31.74 23.24
N GLY A 295 -9.39 -31.50 22.05
CA GLY A 295 -10.60 -30.71 21.83
C GLY A 295 -10.39 -29.20 22.04
N GLU A 296 -9.16 -28.74 22.19
CA GLU A 296 -8.82 -27.33 22.40
C GLU A 296 -8.72 -26.56 21.09
N ASN A 297 -9.27 -25.36 21.09
CA ASN A 297 -9.01 -24.36 20.03
C ASN A 297 -7.69 -23.65 20.33
N MET A 298 -6.88 -23.47 19.29
CA MET A 298 -5.55 -22.83 19.35
C MET A 298 -5.58 -21.41 18.78
#